data_e04e371544fe0cf8dfcc346aade98597
#
_entry.id   e04e371544fe0cf8dfcc346aade98597
#
_cell.length_a   1.000
_cell.length_b   1.000
_cell.length_c   1.000
_cell.angle_alpha   90.00
_cell.angle_beta   90.00
_cell.angle_gamma   90.00
#
_symmetry.space_group_name_H-M   'P 1'
#
loop_
_entity.id
_entity.type
_entity.pdbx_description
1 polymer ?
#
loop_
_entity_poly.entity_id
_entity_poly.type
_entity_poly.pdbx_seq_one_letter_code
_entity_poly.pdbx_strand_id
1 'polypeptide(L)'
;MSYLVDCKGLTKIFPSKKALDNVDLTISRGKIIGLLGPNGSGKTTLIKVLNGLLQPNSGKIMIDGHLPGIHTKAVVSYLPDRTYFSDWMSVKDIFDLFGDFYKDFNRNKAIDMCHALGIEENSKIKTMSKGTKEKVQLILVMSREAQLYLLDEPIAGVDPAAREYILSTIINNYNENGTVIISTHLISDIERILDEVRCV
;
A
#
# COMPACT_ATOMS: atom_id res chain seq x y z
N MET A 1 -25.50 -2.67 -0.20
CA MET A 1 -24.09 -3.05 0.11
C MET A 1 -23.29 -1.78 0.24
N SER A 2 -22.54 -1.58 1.31
CA SER A 2 -21.69 -0.39 1.45
C SER A 2 -20.32 -0.68 0.83
N TYR A 3 -19.86 0.19 -0.08
CA TYR A 3 -18.50 0.11 -0.61
C TYR A 3 -17.48 0.48 0.47
N LEU A 4 -16.30 -0.14 0.41
CA LEU A 4 -15.17 0.26 1.26
C LEU A 4 -14.57 1.58 0.78
N VAL A 5 -14.45 1.74 -0.55
CA VAL A 5 -14.02 2.99 -1.18
C VAL A 5 -15.13 3.46 -2.12
N ASP A 6 -15.51 4.72 -2.01
CA ASP A 6 -16.46 5.39 -2.90
C ASP A 6 -15.89 6.77 -3.31
N CYS A 7 -15.52 6.90 -4.57
CA CYS A 7 -15.01 8.13 -5.17
C CYS A 7 -15.98 8.59 -6.25
N LYS A 8 -16.32 9.88 -6.26
CA LYS A 8 -17.23 10.49 -7.24
C LYS A 8 -16.64 11.78 -7.80
N GLY A 9 -16.50 11.85 -9.12
CA GLY A 9 -16.04 13.02 -9.87
C GLY A 9 -14.63 13.47 -9.46
N LEU A 10 -13.75 12.55 -9.08
CA LEU A 10 -12.45 12.85 -8.48
C LEU A 10 -11.51 13.48 -9.50
N THR A 11 -11.09 14.72 -9.26
CA THR A 11 -10.18 15.43 -10.14
C THR A 11 -8.96 15.94 -9.36
N LYS A 12 -7.76 15.71 -9.91
CA LYS A 12 -6.50 16.24 -9.39
C LYS A 12 -5.68 16.87 -10.50
N ILE A 13 -5.40 18.17 -10.33
CA ILE A 13 -4.64 19.00 -11.27
C ILE A 13 -3.32 19.40 -10.60
N PHE A 14 -2.22 19.20 -11.31
CA PHE A 14 -0.91 19.76 -11.01
C PHE A 14 -0.60 20.86 -12.05
N PRO A 15 0.38 21.75 -11.78
CA PRO A 15 0.70 22.83 -12.72
C PRO A 15 0.98 22.37 -14.16
N SER A 16 1.56 21.17 -14.31
CA SER A 16 1.97 20.63 -15.62
C SER A 16 0.94 19.68 -16.25
N LYS A 17 -0.03 19.15 -15.47
CA LYS A 17 -0.99 18.15 -15.99
C LYS A 17 -2.19 17.94 -15.08
N LYS A 18 -3.31 17.50 -15.69
CA LYS A 18 -4.42 16.89 -14.98
C LYS A 18 -4.10 15.40 -14.76
N ALA A 19 -3.86 15.01 -13.53
CA ALA A 19 -3.47 13.64 -13.18
C ALA A 19 -4.66 12.71 -12.92
N LEU A 20 -5.79 13.26 -12.45
CA LEU A 20 -7.08 12.58 -12.36
C LEU A 20 -8.12 13.52 -12.97
N ASP A 21 -9.01 12.97 -13.81
CA ASP A 21 -10.04 13.72 -14.51
C ASP A 21 -11.41 13.07 -14.33
N ASN A 22 -12.20 13.62 -13.41
CA ASN A 22 -13.58 13.19 -13.14
C ASN A 22 -13.71 11.67 -12.90
N VAL A 23 -12.82 11.11 -12.08
CA VAL A 23 -12.75 9.66 -11.84
C VAL A 23 -13.83 9.23 -10.84
N ASP A 24 -14.66 8.27 -11.24
CA ASP A 24 -15.57 7.53 -10.38
C ASP A 24 -14.97 6.15 -10.09
N LEU A 25 -14.92 5.78 -8.82
CA LEU A 25 -14.37 4.49 -8.39
C LEU A 25 -15.13 3.97 -7.17
N THR A 26 -15.67 2.76 -7.29
CA THR A 26 -16.26 2.05 -6.16
C THR A 26 -15.55 0.72 -5.95
N ILE A 27 -15.20 0.40 -4.69
CA ILE A 27 -14.50 -0.82 -4.31
C ILE A 27 -15.23 -1.49 -3.17
N SER A 28 -15.54 -2.77 -3.37
CA SER A 28 -16.15 -3.63 -2.36
C SER A 28 -15.10 -4.17 -1.39
N ARG A 29 -15.53 -4.68 -0.24
CA ARG A 29 -14.63 -5.31 0.74
C ARG A 29 -14.20 -6.71 0.31
N GLY A 30 -13.05 -7.17 0.85
CA GLY A 30 -12.58 -8.54 0.73
C GLY A 30 -12.09 -8.92 -0.66
N LYS A 31 -11.47 -7.97 -1.40
CA LYS A 31 -10.98 -8.22 -2.76
C LYS A 31 -9.55 -7.73 -2.97
N ILE A 32 -8.83 -8.38 -3.86
CA ILE A 32 -7.55 -7.93 -4.38
C ILE A 32 -7.79 -7.25 -5.74
N ILE A 33 -7.47 -5.97 -5.83
CA ILE A 33 -7.79 -5.13 -6.98
C ILE A 33 -6.51 -4.61 -7.61
N GLY A 34 -6.34 -4.86 -8.92
CA GLY A 34 -5.30 -4.28 -9.73
C GLY A 34 -5.68 -2.89 -10.22
N LEU A 35 -4.91 -1.87 -9.86
CA LEU A 35 -5.00 -0.53 -10.44
C LEU A 35 -3.98 -0.44 -11.57
N LEU A 36 -4.44 -0.65 -12.80
CA LEU A 36 -3.58 -0.83 -13.96
C LEU A 36 -3.53 0.41 -14.84
N GLY A 37 -2.39 0.63 -15.47
CA GLY A 37 -2.20 1.71 -16.44
C GLY A 37 -0.72 2.01 -16.66
N PRO A 38 -0.37 2.73 -17.74
CA PRO A 38 1.01 3.10 -18.01
C PRO A 38 1.58 4.05 -16.95
N ASN A 39 2.90 4.24 -17.00
CA ASN A 39 3.55 5.23 -16.13
C ASN A 39 3.00 6.62 -16.44
N GLY A 40 2.66 7.36 -15.38
CA GLY A 40 2.08 8.70 -15.49
C GLY A 40 0.56 8.75 -15.70
N SER A 41 -0.18 7.63 -15.74
CA SER A 41 -1.63 7.60 -15.89
C SER A 41 -2.41 8.13 -14.66
N GLY A 42 -1.78 8.25 -13.50
CA GLY A 42 -2.45 8.78 -12.31
C GLY A 42 -2.56 7.79 -11.13
N LYS A 43 -2.12 6.53 -11.27
CA LYS A 43 -2.21 5.47 -10.23
C LYS A 43 -1.68 5.93 -8.86
N THR A 44 -0.42 6.36 -8.81
CA THR A 44 0.19 6.89 -7.58
C THR A 44 -0.57 8.12 -7.05
N THR A 45 -1.08 8.97 -7.94
CA THR A 45 -1.88 10.14 -7.53
C THR A 45 -3.17 9.68 -6.86
N LEU A 46 -3.88 8.73 -7.45
CA LEU A 46 -5.11 8.18 -6.88
C LEU A 46 -4.84 7.53 -5.51
N ILE A 47 -3.81 6.68 -5.41
CA ILE A 47 -3.42 6.06 -4.13
C ILE A 47 -3.09 7.12 -3.07
N LYS A 48 -2.33 8.16 -3.40
CA LYS A 48 -2.01 9.24 -2.46
C LYS A 48 -3.24 10.05 -2.03
N VAL A 49 -4.20 10.23 -2.94
CA VAL A 49 -5.48 10.88 -2.64
C VAL A 49 -6.33 9.98 -1.71
N LEU A 50 -6.43 8.69 -1.98
CA LEU A 50 -7.10 7.72 -1.10
C LEU A 50 -6.46 7.68 0.30
N ASN A 51 -5.14 7.73 0.39
CA ASN A 51 -4.43 7.75 1.67
C ASN A 51 -4.47 9.12 2.38
N GLY A 52 -5.11 10.13 1.78
CA GLY A 52 -5.19 11.48 2.35
C GLY A 52 -3.87 12.27 2.35
N LEU A 53 -2.87 11.82 1.58
CA LEU A 53 -1.59 12.52 1.38
C LEU A 53 -1.70 13.66 0.36
N LEU A 54 -2.68 13.58 -0.53
CA LEU A 54 -3.01 14.62 -1.50
C LEU A 54 -4.50 14.95 -1.39
N GLN A 55 -4.82 16.23 -1.45
CA GLN A 55 -6.21 16.66 -1.56
C GLN A 55 -6.60 16.78 -3.04
N PRO A 56 -7.79 16.29 -3.45
CA PRO A 56 -8.30 16.51 -4.79
C PRO A 56 -8.67 17.99 -5.00
N ASN A 57 -8.71 18.43 -6.26
CA ASN A 57 -9.21 19.74 -6.61
C ASN A 57 -10.74 19.79 -6.62
N SER A 58 -11.39 18.67 -6.98
CA SER A 58 -12.84 18.48 -6.90
C SER A 58 -13.19 17.01 -6.76
N GLY A 59 -14.47 16.73 -6.51
CA GLY A 59 -14.99 15.39 -6.24
C GLY A 59 -15.04 15.04 -4.76
N LYS A 60 -15.50 13.83 -4.47
CA LYS A 60 -15.65 13.31 -3.09
C LYS A 60 -15.00 11.95 -2.99
N ILE A 61 -14.45 11.68 -1.81
CA ILE A 61 -13.88 10.38 -1.43
C ILE A 61 -14.48 9.98 -0.10
N MET A 62 -14.91 8.72 -0.01
CA MET A 62 -15.27 8.09 1.25
C MET A 62 -14.52 6.76 1.37
N ILE A 63 -13.93 6.52 2.53
CA ILE A 63 -13.31 5.23 2.89
C ILE A 63 -13.98 4.77 4.16
N ASP A 64 -14.59 3.60 4.13
CA ASP A 64 -15.41 3.08 5.24
C ASP A 64 -16.46 4.10 5.73
N GLY A 65 -17.09 4.81 4.78
CA GLY A 65 -18.08 5.85 5.10
C GLY A 65 -17.52 7.16 5.65
N HIS A 66 -16.19 7.34 5.69
CA HIS A 66 -15.52 8.52 6.23
C HIS A 66 -14.68 9.24 5.19
N LEU A 67 -14.58 10.56 5.28
CA LEU A 67 -13.61 11.34 4.52
C LEU A 67 -12.17 10.97 4.95
N PRO A 68 -11.17 11.01 4.02
CA PRO A 68 -9.78 10.82 4.37
C PRO A 68 -9.34 11.71 5.55
N GLY A 69 -8.86 11.09 6.63
CA GLY A 69 -8.50 11.78 7.87
C GLY A 69 -8.03 10.80 8.95
N ILE A 70 -8.16 11.19 10.20
CA ILE A 70 -7.67 10.39 11.36
C ILE A 70 -8.30 8.99 11.37
N HIS A 71 -9.61 8.89 11.15
CA HIS A 71 -10.32 7.62 11.14
C HIS A 71 -9.81 6.69 10.02
N THR A 72 -9.69 7.20 8.80
CA THR A 72 -9.24 6.38 7.66
C THR A 72 -7.78 5.97 7.79
N LYS A 73 -6.91 6.77 8.43
CA LYS A 73 -5.51 6.38 8.71
C LYS A 73 -5.41 5.19 9.67
N ALA A 74 -6.39 5.01 10.55
CA ALA A 74 -6.41 3.86 11.44
C ALA A 74 -6.75 2.54 10.70
N VAL A 75 -7.47 2.60 9.59
CA VAL A 75 -7.95 1.42 8.85
C VAL A 75 -7.22 1.20 7.51
N VAL A 76 -6.38 2.15 7.08
CA VAL A 76 -5.59 2.06 5.84
C VAL A 76 -4.14 1.75 6.15
N SER A 77 -3.59 0.74 5.48
CA SER A 77 -2.15 0.45 5.45
C SER A 77 -1.59 0.81 4.08
N TYR A 78 -0.49 1.57 4.04
CA TYR A 78 0.04 2.13 2.79
C TYR A 78 1.51 1.78 2.58
N LEU A 79 1.79 1.18 1.43
CA LEU A 79 3.14 0.94 0.92
C LEU A 79 3.44 1.94 -0.19
N PRO A 80 4.29 2.95 0.03
CA PRO A 80 4.71 3.88 -1.03
C PRO A 80 5.75 3.27 -1.97
N ASP A 81 5.89 3.87 -3.14
CA ASP A 81 6.85 3.52 -4.18
C ASP A 81 8.34 3.72 -3.76
N ARG A 82 8.57 4.37 -2.64
CA ARG A 82 9.92 4.65 -2.10
C ARG A 82 10.01 4.35 -0.61
N THR A 83 11.19 3.91 -0.17
CA THR A 83 11.48 3.73 1.25
C THR A 83 11.61 5.09 1.94
N TYR A 84 11.12 5.17 3.19
CA TYR A 84 11.06 6.43 3.98
C TYR A 84 11.74 6.32 5.33
N PHE A 85 12.50 5.24 5.57
CA PHE A 85 13.18 5.04 6.84
C PHE A 85 14.40 5.93 7.01
N SER A 86 14.61 6.40 8.23
CA SER A 86 15.84 7.08 8.59
C SER A 86 16.98 6.07 8.77
N ASP A 87 18.15 6.37 8.22
CA ASP A 87 19.30 5.46 8.21
C ASP A 87 19.81 5.07 9.62
N TRP A 88 19.60 5.91 10.62
CA TRP A 88 20.00 5.65 12.01
C TRP A 88 19.11 4.63 12.75
N MET A 89 17.90 4.39 12.28
CA MET A 89 16.96 3.45 12.90
C MET A 89 17.39 2.01 12.71
N SER A 90 17.05 1.15 13.68
CA SER A 90 17.04 -0.30 13.54
C SER A 90 15.64 -0.78 13.18
N VAL A 91 15.51 -2.04 12.75
CA VAL A 91 14.20 -2.68 12.51
C VAL A 91 13.35 -2.63 13.77
N LYS A 92 13.96 -2.88 14.94
CA LYS A 92 13.30 -2.77 16.24
C LYS A 92 12.73 -1.36 16.48
N ASP A 93 13.53 -0.31 16.25
CA ASP A 93 13.08 1.08 16.43
C ASP A 93 11.86 1.39 15.55
N ILE A 94 11.83 0.84 14.33
CA ILE A 94 10.72 0.99 13.40
C ILE A 94 9.48 0.22 13.89
N PHE A 95 9.64 -1.00 14.40
CA PHE A 95 8.53 -1.79 14.97
C PHE A 95 7.94 -1.12 16.20
N ASP A 96 8.78 -0.57 17.09
CA ASP A 96 8.34 0.19 18.25
C ASP A 96 7.53 1.41 17.81
N LEU A 97 8.03 2.17 16.83
CA LEU A 97 7.32 3.32 16.26
C LEU A 97 5.97 2.93 15.66
N PHE A 98 5.91 1.84 14.88
CA PHE A 98 4.65 1.37 14.30
C PHE A 98 3.66 0.90 15.35
N GLY A 99 4.12 0.21 16.41
CA GLY A 99 3.30 -0.20 17.53
C GLY A 99 2.70 0.98 18.30
N ASP A 100 3.45 2.08 18.42
CA ASP A 100 2.96 3.30 19.07
C ASP A 100 1.88 4.01 18.24
N PHE A 101 2.04 4.05 16.91
CA PHE A 101 1.09 4.75 16.02
C PHE A 101 -0.12 3.93 15.62
N TYR A 102 0.03 2.61 15.47
CA TYR A 102 -1.00 1.74 14.92
C TYR A 102 -1.38 0.63 15.89
N LYS A 103 -2.55 0.73 16.52
CA LYS A 103 -3.07 -0.26 17.48
C LYS A 103 -3.29 -1.65 16.86
N ASP A 104 -3.45 -1.70 15.54
CA ASP A 104 -3.65 -2.90 14.74
C ASP A 104 -2.33 -3.48 14.19
N PHE A 105 -1.17 -2.97 14.62
CA PHE A 105 0.13 -3.50 14.25
C PHE A 105 0.45 -4.77 15.02
N ASN A 106 0.57 -5.88 14.32
CA ASN A 106 0.94 -7.17 14.89
C ASN A 106 2.47 -7.36 14.87
N ARG A 107 3.11 -6.98 15.99
CA ARG A 107 4.57 -7.06 16.15
C ARG A 107 5.10 -8.48 15.99
N ASN A 108 4.41 -9.50 16.53
CA ASN A 108 4.88 -10.88 16.45
C ASN A 108 4.91 -11.34 14.98
N LYS A 109 3.87 -11.05 14.22
CA LYS A 109 3.83 -11.31 12.78
C LYS A 109 4.98 -10.63 12.03
N ALA A 110 5.30 -9.37 12.36
CA ALA A 110 6.43 -8.66 11.76
C ALA A 110 7.77 -9.33 12.08
N ILE A 111 7.97 -9.77 13.30
CA ILE A 111 9.17 -10.50 13.74
C ILE A 111 9.30 -11.84 13.00
N ASP A 112 8.23 -12.63 12.92
CA ASP A 112 8.21 -13.91 12.22
C ASP A 112 8.57 -13.75 10.74
N MET A 113 8.01 -12.71 10.08
CA MET A 113 8.33 -12.39 8.69
C MET A 113 9.80 -11.95 8.52
N CYS A 114 10.37 -11.20 9.45
CA CYS A 114 11.78 -10.85 9.45
C CYS A 114 12.68 -12.09 9.62
N HIS A 115 12.36 -12.98 10.55
CA HIS A 115 13.10 -14.21 10.78
C HIS A 115 13.12 -15.11 9.54
N ALA A 116 11.97 -15.23 8.85
CA ALA A 116 11.86 -15.98 7.59
C ALA A 116 12.78 -15.44 6.47
N LEU A 117 13.20 -14.18 6.57
CA LEU A 117 14.11 -13.51 5.63
C LEU A 117 15.54 -13.38 6.13
N GLY A 118 15.86 -13.88 7.32
CA GLY A 118 17.16 -13.69 7.96
C GLY A 118 17.46 -12.23 8.31
N ILE A 119 16.42 -11.42 8.58
CA ILE A 119 16.55 -10.03 9.01
C ILE A 119 16.47 -9.96 10.52
N GLU A 120 17.54 -9.51 11.17
CA GLU A 120 17.58 -9.34 12.63
C GLU A 120 16.98 -7.99 13.06
N GLU A 121 16.22 -7.98 14.15
CA GLU A 121 15.58 -6.76 14.67
C GLU A 121 16.58 -5.64 15.02
N ASN A 122 17.79 -5.99 15.45
CA ASN A 122 18.82 -5.00 15.78
C ASN A 122 19.59 -4.46 14.58
N SER A 123 19.33 -4.99 13.38
CA SER A 123 19.99 -4.54 12.15
C SER A 123 19.63 -3.09 11.84
N LYS A 124 20.64 -2.26 11.55
CA LYS A 124 20.45 -0.86 11.20
C LYS A 124 20.05 -0.70 9.73
N ILE A 125 19.10 0.17 9.45
CA ILE A 125 18.65 0.49 8.09
C ILE A 125 19.80 0.93 7.18
N LYS A 126 20.75 1.72 7.72
CA LYS A 126 21.94 2.16 6.98
C LYS A 126 22.74 1.01 6.35
N THR A 127 22.80 -0.15 7.00
CA THR A 127 23.61 -1.29 6.54
C THR A 127 22.87 -2.20 5.56
N MET A 128 21.59 -1.98 5.35
CA MET A 128 20.74 -2.82 4.49
C MET A 128 20.87 -2.45 3.02
N SER A 129 20.80 -3.46 2.15
CA SER A 129 20.61 -3.26 0.73
C SER A 129 19.25 -2.59 0.44
N LYS A 130 19.10 -1.99 -0.74
CA LYS A 130 17.82 -1.41 -1.18
C LYS A 130 16.70 -2.45 -1.09
N GLY A 131 16.90 -3.65 -1.64
CA GLY A 131 15.89 -4.71 -1.62
C GLY A 131 15.54 -5.19 -0.20
N THR A 132 16.49 -5.20 0.74
CA THR A 132 16.20 -5.52 2.15
C THR A 132 15.34 -4.44 2.80
N LYS A 133 15.63 -3.15 2.54
CA LYS A 133 14.80 -2.03 3.03
C LYS A 133 13.36 -2.12 2.50
N GLU A 134 13.18 -2.46 1.22
CA GLU A 134 11.86 -2.67 0.59
C GLU A 134 11.10 -3.84 1.25
N LYS A 135 11.79 -4.95 1.55
CA LYS A 135 11.20 -6.08 2.29
C LYS A 135 10.75 -5.69 3.70
N VAL A 136 11.58 -4.95 4.46
CA VAL A 136 11.19 -4.44 5.79
C VAL A 136 9.96 -3.55 5.69
N GLN A 137 9.88 -2.69 4.69
CA GLN A 137 8.73 -1.81 4.47
C GLN A 137 7.45 -2.60 4.14
N LEU A 138 7.56 -3.65 3.32
CA LEU A 138 6.45 -4.55 3.04
C LEU A 138 5.99 -5.28 4.31
N ILE A 139 6.92 -5.80 5.11
CA ILE A 139 6.62 -6.46 6.39
C ILE A 139 5.79 -5.54 7.29
N LEU A 140 6.19 -4.30 7.47
CA LEU A 140 5.46 -3.33 8.30
C LEU A 140 4.01 -3.14 7.83
N VAL A 141 3.83 -2.97 6.52
CA VAL A 141 2.51 -2.75 5.92
C VAL A 141 1.63 -4.00 6.07
N MET A 142 2.18 -5.19 5.81
CA MET A 142 1.44 -6.46 5.85
C MET A 142 1.24 -6.99 7.29
N SER A 143 1.96 -6.45 8.26
CA SER A 143 1.78 -6.79 9.68
C SER A 143 0.72 -5.94 10.39
N ARG A 144 0.05 -5.04 9.67
CA ARG A 144 -1.16 -4.37 10.15
C ARG A 144 -2.39 -5.22 9.82
N GLU A 145 -3.39 -5.19 10.71
CA GLU A 145 -4.71 -5.80 10.49
C GLU A 145 -5.67 -4.76 9.86
N ALA A 146 -5.22 -4.15 8.76
CA ALA A 146 -5.93 -3.06 8.08
C ALA A 146 -7.17 -3.55 7.31
N GLN A 147 -8.15 -2.66 7.09
CA GLN A 147 -9.29 -2.93 6.23
C GLN A 147 -8.97 -2.64 4.74
N LEU A 148 -8.03 -1.72 4.48
CA LEU A 148 -7.60 -1.33 3.14
C LEU A 148 -6.08 -1.25 3.08
N TYR A 149 -5.50 -2.05 2.20
CA TYR A 149 -4.08 -1.99 1.85
C TYR A 149 -3.91 -1.27 0.53
N LEU A 150 -3.13 -0.20 0.50
CA LEU A 150 -2.78 0.56 -0.69
C LEU A 150 -1.32 0.31 -1.02
N LEU A 151 -1.03 -0.45 -2.07
CA LEU A 151 0.32 -0.85 -2.45
C LEU A 151 0.71 -0.17 -3.76
N ASP A 152 1.64 0.80 -3.68
CA ASP A 152 2.05 1.59 -4.84
C ASP A 152 3.30 1.01 -5.49
N GLU A 153 3.13 0.38 -6.65
CA GLU A 153 4.17 -0.28 -7.45
C GLU A 153 5.06 -1.26 -6.63
N PRO A 154 4.48 -2.21 -5.84
CA PRO A 154 5.24 -3.03 -4.90
C PRO A 154 6.28 -3.96 -5.54
N ILE A 155 6.17 -4.24 -6.85
CA ILE A 155 7.06 -5.13 -7.60
C ILE A 155 7.89 -4.40 -8.66
N ALA A 156 7.83 -3.07 -8.73
CA ALA A 156 8.56 -2.30 -9.73
C ALA A 156 10.07 -2.30 -9.45
N GLY A 157 10.86 -2.58 -10.49
CA GLY A 157 12.32 -2.58 -10.37
C GLY A 157 12.92 -3.72 -9.54
N VAL A 158 12.12 -4.73 -9.24
CA VAL A 158 12.53 -5.93 -8.48
C VAL A 158 12.81 -7.08 -9.45
N ASP A 159 13.77 -7.93 -9.14
CA ASP A 159 14.05 -9.13 -9.93
C ASP A 159 12.88 -10.15 -9.85
N PRO A 160 12.75 -11.06 -10.85
CA PRO A 160 11.59 -11.96 -10.92
C PRO A 160 11.41 -12.86 -9.69
N ALA A 161 12.48 -13.35 -9.06
CA ALA A 161 12.38 -14.22 -7.88
C ALA A 161 11.88 -13.43 -6.66
N ALA A 162 12.37 -12.20 -6.50
CA ALA A 162 11.91 -11.32 -5.44
C ALA A 162 10.46 -10.84 -5.66
N ARG A 163 9.98 -10.71 -6.91
CA ARG A 163 8.55 -10.40 -7.19
C ARG A 163 7.62 -11.49 -6.66
N GLU A 164 7.95 -12.76 -6.93
CA GLU A 164 7.14 -13.87 -6.44
C GLU A 164 7.07 -13.91 -4.92
N TYR A 165 8.19 -13.64 -4.24
CA TYR A 165 8.22 -13.49 -2.79
C TYR A 165 7.30 -12.35 -2.31
N ILE A 166 7.35 -11.17 -2.93
CA ILE A 166 6.51 -10.02 -2.57
C ILE A 166 5.03 -10.37 -2.73
N LEU A 167 4.64 -10.97 -3.87
CA LEU A 167 3.27 -11.34 -4.15
C LEU A 167 2.75 -12.41 -3.18
N SER A 168 3.54 -13.45 -2.91
CA SER A 168 3.18 -14.47 -1.91
C SER A 168 3.07 -13.86 -0.51
N THR A 169 3.93 -12.93 -0.17
CA THR A 169 3.86 -12.20 1.11
C THR A 169 2.56 -11.39 1.22
N ILE A 170 2.15 -10.70 0.17
CA ILE A 170 0.89 -9.95 0.15
C ILE A 170 -0.29 -10.90 0.33
N ILE A 171 -0.39 -11.97 -0.48
CA ILE A 171 -1.52 -12.90 -0.47
C ILE A 171 -1.66 -13.61 0.89
N ASN A 172 -0.55 -14.02 1.49
CA ASN A 172 -0.58 -14.81 2.72
C ASN A 172 -0.69 -13.96 4.01
N ASN A 173 -0.58 -12.65 3.90
CA ASN A 173 -0.45 -11.80 5.09
C ASN A 173 -1.43 -10.64 5.17
N TYR A 174 -2.30 -10.40 4.19
CA TYR A 174 -3.35 -9.40 4.37
C TYR A 174 -4.48 -9.94 5.25
N ASN A 175 -5.24 -9.06 5.89
CA ASN A 175 -6.42 -9.43 6.67
C ASN A 175 -7.46 -10.05 5.71
N GLU A 176 -7.98 -11.24 6.02
CA GLU A 176 -8.95 -11.97 5.19
C GLU A 176 -10.21 -11.17 4.85
N ASN A 177 -10.61 -10.23 5.73
CA ASN A 177 -11.69 -9.30 5.48
C ASN A 177 -11.22 -7.97 4.88
N GLY A 178 -9.92 -7.81 4.68
CA GLY A 178 -9.30 -6.63 4.11
C GLY A 178 -9.41 -6.60 2.59
N THR A 179 -9.24 -5.41 2.04
CA THR A 179 -9.19 -5.16 0.61
C THR A 179 -7.81 -4.68 0.24
N VAL A 180 -7.25 -5.20 -0.83
CA VAL A 180 -5.91 -4.82 -1.32
C VAL A 180 -6.05 -4.11 -2.66
N ILE A 181 -5.44 -2.93 -2.80
CA ILE A 181 -5.29 -2.23 -4.08
C ILE A 181 -3.81 -2.23 -4.42
N ILE A 182 -3.46 -2.84 -5.55
CA ILE A 182 -2.09 -2.91 -6.05
C ILE A 182 -2.00 -2.08 -7.33
N SER A 183 -1.24 -0.98 -7.29
CA SER A 183 -0.90 -0.28 -8.54
C SER A 183 0.30 -0.95 -9.20
N THR A 184 0.22 -1.16 -10.50
CA THR A 184 1.36 -1.63 -11.30
C THR A 184 1.13 -1.39 -12.79
N HIS A 185 2.25 -1.38 -13.52
CA HIS A 185 2.27 -1.46 -14.98
C HIS A 185 2.68 -2.87 -15.47
N LEU A 186 3.02 -3.80 -14.54
CA LEU A 186 3.44 -5.18 -14.81
C LEU A 186 2.25 -6.14 -14.64
N ILE A 187 1.35 -6.14 -15.62
CA ILE A 187 0.05 -6.85 -15.54
C ILE A 187 0.24 -8.37 -15.44
N SER A 188 1.12 -8.93 -16.27
CA SER A 188 1.38 -10.39 -16.35
C SER A 188 1.84 -11.00 -15.03
N ASP A 189 2.46 -10.21 -14.17
CA ASP A 189 2.99 -10.71 -12.90
C ASP A 189 1.92 -10.84 -11.83
N ILE A 190 0.84 -10.03 -11.92
CA ILE A 190 -0.19 -9.97 -10.87
C ILE A 190 -1.57 -10.49 -11.29
N GLU A 191 -1.84 -10.68 -12.59
CA GLU A 191 -3.18 -11.02 -13.08
C GLU A 191 -3.79 -12.25 -12.39
N ARG A 192 -2.95 -13.24 -12.04
CA ARG A 192 -3.37 -14.51 -11.40
C ARG A 192 -3.87 -14.34 -9.96
N ILE A 193 -3.61 -13.19 -9.32
CA ILE A 193 -3.99 -12.94 -7.91
C ILE A 193 -5.10 -11.92 -7.77
N LEU A 194 -5.54 -11.31 -8.87
CA LEU A 194 -6.54 -10.24 -8.85
C LEU A 194 -7.96 -10.78 -8.93
N ASP A 195 -8.83 -10.28 -8.08
CA ASP A 195 -10.28 -10.49 -8.19
C ASP A 195 -10.90 -9.51 -9.20
N GLU A 196 -10.38 -8.28 -9.27
CA GLU A 196 -10.88 -7.22 -10.14
C GLU A 196 -9.75 -6.35 -10.68
N VAL A 197 -10.00 -5.73 -11.83
CA VAL A 197 -9.11 -4.77 -12.47
C VAL A 197 -9.81 -3.44 -12.63
N ARG A 198 -9.06 -2.35 -12.38
CA ARG A 198 -9.46 -0.97 -12.65
C ARG A 198 -8.36 -0.30 -13.47
N CYS A 199 -8.73 0.31 -14.59
CA CYS A 199 -7.80 1.07 -15.44
C CYS A 199 -7.85 2.56 -15.06
N VAL A 200 -6.66 3.18 -14.99
CA VAL A 200 -6.47 4.62 -14.71
C VAL A 200 -5.65 5.27 -15.80
#